data_0de8630005e7c428da36fbd2e1c99b1a
#
_entry.id   0de8630005e7c428da36fbd2e1c99b1a
#
_cell.length_a   1.000
_cell.length_b   1.000
_cell.length_c   1.000
_cell.angle_alpha   90.00
_cell.angle_beta   90.00
_cell.angle_gamma   90.00
#
_symmetry.space_group_name_H-M   'P 1'
#
loop_
_entity.id
_entity.type
_entity.pdbx_description
1 polymer ?
#
loop_
_entity_poly.entity_id
_entity_poly.type
_entity_poly.pdbx_seq_one_letter_code
_entity_poly.pdbx_strand_id
1 'polypeptide(L)'
;MNTEKQTSTMQIASQPESINQVEKLIDEIKADNNLHEECYGNILVAVTEAVNNAIQHGNKYDADKKVNISFEIDPDQIAFTISDEGQGFDYMNLPDPTDPVNLEKPTGRGVFLMKHLADQIIFSENGRVVELYFKTSGHIAE
;
A
#
# COMPACT_ATOMS: atom_id res chain seq x y z
N MET A 1 -28.32 1.79 -10.77
CA MET A 1 -27.20 2.25 -9.95
C MET A 1 -26.43 1.05 -9.43
N ASN A 2 -25.14 1.04 -9.67
CA ASN A 2 -24.31 -0.07 -9.24
C ASN A 2 -23.70 0.25 -7.87
N THR A 3 -24.09 -0.52 -6.85
CA THR A 3 -23.56 -0.40 -5.50
C THR A 3 -22.59 -1.53 -5.17
N GLU A 4 -22.29 -2.37 -6.13
CA GLU A 4 -21.41 -3.50 -5.92
C GLU A 4 -19.96 -3.02 -5.74
N LYS A 5 -19.24 -3.73 -4.87
CA LYS A 5 -17.80 -3.50 -4.70
C LYS A 5 -17.06 -4.02 -5.91
N GLN A 6 -16.08 -3.26 -6.36
CA GLN A 6 -15.15 -3.72 -7.36
C GLN A 6 -13.95 -4.31 -6.62
N THR A 7 -13.60 -5.56 -6.92
CA THR A 7 -12.47 -6.23 -6.29
C THR A 7 -11.53 -6.80 -7.34
N SER A 8 -10.26 -6.85 -7.02
CA SER A 8 -9.26 -7.48 -7.87
C SER A 8 -8.05 -7.89 -7.05
N THR A 9 -7.27 -8.82 -7.60
CA THR A 9 -6.07 -9.34 -6.95
C THR A 9 -4.97 -9.47 -7.99
N MET A 10 -3.73 -9.15 -7.60
CA MET A 10 -2.57 -9.40 -8.44
C MET A 10 -1.42 -9.93 -7.61
N GLN A 11 -0.52 -10.66 -8.25
CA GLN A 11 0.74 -11.10 -7.64
C GLN A 11 1.90 -10.50 -8.42
N ILE A 12 2.93 -10.07 -7.71
CA ILE A 12 4.13 -9.55 -8.32
C ILE A 12 5.35 -10.27 -7.75
N ALA A 13 6.42 -10.29 -8.53
CA ALA A 13 7.71 -10.80 -8.07
C ALA A 13 8.33 -9.88 -7.05
N SER A 14 9.16 -10.43 -6.15
CA SER A 14 9.85 -9.64 -5.13
C SER A 14 11.08 -8.96 -5.71
N GLN A 15 10.87 -8.08 -6.68
CA GLN A 15 11.90 -7.34 -7.40
C GLN A 15 11.52 -5.87 -7.45
N PRO A 16 12.51 -4.95 -7.39
CA PRO A 16 12.20 -3.52 -7.43
C PRO A 16 11.40 -3.09 -8.67
N GLU A 17 11.65 -3.72 -9.82
CA GLU A 17 10.98 -3.39 -11.07
C GLU A 17 9.48 -3.66 -11.02
N SER A 18 9.04 -4.54 -10.12
CA SER A 18 7.62 -4.89 -9.98
C SER A 18 6.77 -3.72 -9.52
N ILE A 19 7.38 -2.68 -8.94
CA ILE A 19 6.67 -1.46 -8.56
C ILE A 19 5.99 -0.82 -9.77
N ASN A 20 6.56 -0.94 -10.96
CA ASN A 20 5.97 -0.38 -12.17
C ASN A 20 4.57 -0.95 -12.43
N GLN A 21 4.35 -2.22 -12.11
CA GLN A 21 3.04 -2.86 -12.26
C GLN A 21 2.03 -2.28 -11.27
N VAL A 22 2.49 -1.96 -10.06
CA VAL A 22 1.64 -1.38 -9.03
C VAL A 22 1.24 0.04 -9.41
N GLU A 23 2.18 0.84 -9.89
CA GLU A 23 1.91 2.20 -10.33
C GLU A 23 0.88 2.20 -11.47
N LYS A 24 1.04 1.29 -12.42
CA LYS A 24 0.10 1.16 -13.52
C LYS A 24 -1.30 0.80 -13.04
N LEU A 25 -1.39 -0.12 -12.07
CA LEU A 25 -2.67 -0.49 -11.48
C LEU A 25 -3.36 0.72 -10.85
N ILE A 26 -2.61 1.52 -10.08
CA ILE A 26 -3.16 2.69 -9.41
C ILE A 26 -3.59 3.75 -10.42
N ASP A 27 -2.83 3.92 -11.50
CA ASP A 27 -3.20 4.83 -12.59
C ASP A 27 -4.52 4.41 -13.24
N GLU A 28 -4.72 3.11 -13.43
CA GLU A 28 -5.97 2.58 -13.98
C GLU A 28 -7.14 2.81 -13.03
N ILE A 29 -6.92 2.61 -11.73
CA ILE A 29 -7.94 2.87 -10.71
C ILE A 29 -8.34 4.35 -10.73
N LYS A 30 -7.35 5.24 -10.83
CA LYS A 30 -7.62 6.68 -10.92
C LYS A 30 -8.51 7.00 -12.11
N ALA A 31 -8.17 6.49 -13.28
CA ALA A 31 -8.91 6.75 -14.51
C ALA A 31 -10.32 6.17 -14.47
N ASP A 32 -10.44 4.91 -14.02
CA ASP A 32 -11.72 4.21 -14.00
C ASP A 32 -12.70 4.78 -12.97
N ASN A 33 -12.19 5.40 -11.91
CA ASN A 33 -13.01 5.89 -10.81
C ASN A 33 -12.99 7.41 -10.69
N ASN A 34 -12.33 8.08 -11.63
CA ASN A 34 -12.25 9.55 -11.68
C ASN A 34 -11.82 10.14 -10.32
N LEU A 35 -10.73 9.62 -9.77
CA LEU A 35 -10.25 10.05 -8.46
C LEU A 35 -9.64 11.45 -8.53
N HIS A 36 -9.84 12.21 -7.45
CA HIS A 36 -9.20 13.50 -7.27
C HIS A 36 -7.67 13.32 -7.16
N GLU A 37 -6.91 14.30 -7.65
CA GLU A 37 -5.43 14.23 -7.65
C GLU A 37 -4.84 13.98 -6.26
N GLU A 38 -5.40 14.61 -5.23
CA GLU A 38 -4.90 14.43 -3.87
C GLU A 38 -5.09 12.99 -3.39
N CYS A 39 -6.25 12.42 -3.63
CA CYS A 39 -6.53 11.04 -3.27
C CYS A 39 -5.61 10.08 -4.02
N TYR A 40 -5.45 10.30 -5.31
CA TYR A 40 -4.55 9.51 -6.15
C TYR A 40 -3.11 9.58 -5.61
N GLY A 41 -2.62 10.78 -5.29
CA GLY A 41 -1.26 10.95 -4.78
C GLY A 41 -1.05 10.21 -3.47
N ASN A 42 -2.02 10.31 -2.55
CA ASN A 42 -1.94 9.63 -1.26
C ASN A 42 -1.91 8.11 -1.44
N ILE A 43 -2.76 7.59 -2.31
CA ILE A 43 -2.79 6.15 -2.61
C ILE A 43 -1.47 5.70 -3.22
N LEU A 44 -1.00 6.44 -4.22
CA LEU A 44 0.23 6.07 -4.94
C LEU A 44 1.40 5.94 -3.98
N VAL A 45 1.63 6.95 -3.13
CA VAL A 45 2.76 6.93 -2.21
C VAL A 45 2.59 5.84 -1.16
N ALA A 46 1.43 5.78 -0.51
CA ALA A 46 1.23 4.83 0.59
C ALA A 46 1.29 3.37 0.12
N VAL A 47 0.65 3.06 -1.00
CA VAL A 47 0.64 1.70 -1.52
C VAL A 47 2.01 1.27 -2.03
N THR A 48 2.73 2.16 -2.75
CA THR A 48 4.07 1.81 -3.22
C THR A 48 5.02 1.61 -2.05
N GLU A 49 4.89 2.38 -0.97
CA GLU A 49 5.70 2.16 0.23
C GLU A 49 5.40 0.81 0.87
N ALA A 50 4.12 0.43 0.95
CA ALA A 50 3.73 -0.86 1.50
C ALA A 50 4.29 -2.00 0.64
N VAL A 51 4.22 -1.88 -0.68
CA VAL A 51 4.74 -2.90 -1.58
C VAL A 51 6.26 -2.98 -1.49
N ASN A 52 6.96 -1.83 -1.44
CA ASN A 52 8.41 -1.82 -1.27
C ASN A 52 8.83 -2.51 0.02
N ASN A 53 8.10 -2.26 1.12
CA ASN A 53 8.37 -2.94 2.38
C ASN A 53 8.17 -4.45 2.26
N ALA A 54 7.12 -4.87 1.56
CA ALA A 54 6.86 -6.29 1.35
C ALA A 54 7.98 -6.96 0.54
N ILE A 55 8.46 -6.30 -0.51
CA ILE A 55 9.54 -6.81 -1.35
C ILE A 55 10.86 -6.85 -0.58
N GLN A 56 11.21 -5.74 0.05
CA GLN A 56 12.53 -5.54 0.65
C GLN A 56 12.66 -6.18 2.02
N HIS A 57 11.72 -5.88 2.91
CA HIS A 57 11.81 -6.29 4.32
C HIS A 57 11.04 -7.57 4.60
N GLY A 58 9.93 -7.79 3.91
CA GLY A 58 9.15 -9.01 4.06
C GLY A 58 9.82 -10.18 3.35
N ASN A 59 9.86 -10.14 2.04
CA ASN A 59 10.40 -11.22 1.21
C ASN A 59 11.90 -11.14 0.99
N LYS A 60 12.54 -10.05 1.37
CA LYS A 60 14.01 -9.85 1.28
C LYS A 60 14.53 -10.12 -0.13
N TYR A 61 13.79 -9.65 -1.13
CA TYR A 61 14.12 -9.80 -2.56
C TYR A 61 14.21 -11.25 -3.03
N ASP A 62 13.56 -12.17 -2.30
CA ASP A 62 13.57 -13.59 -2.69
C ASP A 62 12.67 -13.78 -3.91
N ALA A 63 13.26 -14.15 -5.04
CA ALA A 63 12.52 -14.32 -6.29
C ALA A 63 11.46 -15.41 -6.25
N ASP A 64 11.62 -16.37 -5.32
CA ASP A 64 10.64 -17.45 -5.16
C ASP A 64 9.43 -17.05 -4.32
N LYS A 65 9.47 -15.87 -3.71
CA LYS A 65 8.38 -15.36 -2.90
C LYS A 65 7.67 -14.24 -3.63
N LYS A 66 6.35 -14.22 -3.52
CA LYS A 66 5.52 -13.24 -4.21
C LYS A 66 4.93 -12.25 -3.22
N VAL A 67 4.59 -11.08 -3.73
CA VAL A 67 3.79 -10.10 -3.01
C VAL A 67 2.40 -10.14 -3.62
N ASN A 68 1.39 -10.29 -2.77
CA ASN A 68 -0.01 -10.31 -3.18
C ASN A 68 -0.62 -8.94 -2.88
N ILE A 69 -1.29 -8.38 -3.87
CA ILE A 69 -1.95 -7.09 -3.75
C ILE A 69 -3.38 -7.29 -4.16
N SER A 70 -4.31 -6.95 -3.26
CA SER A 70 -5.72 -6.97 -3.58
C SER A 70 -6.32 -5.62 -3.24
N PHE A 71 -7.43 -5.28 -3.88
CA PHE A 71 -8.13 -4.06 -3.57
C PHE A 71 -9.63 -4.25 -3.69
N GLU A 72 -10.35 -3.43 -2.92
CA GLU A 72 -11.80 -3.31 -2.99
C GLU A 72 -12.14 -1.84 -3.15
N ILE A 73 -13.01 -1.55 -4.09
CA ILE A 73 -13.49 -0.19 -4.33
C ILE A 73 -14.99 -0.17 -4.09
N ASP A 74 -15.45 0.67 -3.17
CA ASP A 74 -16.87 0.94 -2.99
C ASP A 74 -17.10 2.45 -3.09
N PRO A 75 -18.36 2.93 -3.04
CA PRO A 75 -18.63 4.36 -3.23
C PRO A 75 -17.95 5.28 -2.22
N ASP A 76 -17.58 4.77 -1.05
CA ASP A 76 -17.06 5.60 0.04
C ASP A 76 -15.56 5.46 0.26
N GLN A 77 -14.96 4.36 -0.17
CA GLN A 77 -13.55 4.13 0.12
C GLN A 77 -12.91 3.13 -0.84
N ILE A 78 -11.59 3.16 -0.86
CA ILE A 78 -10.77 2.15 -1.52
C ILE A 78 -9.90 1.51 -0.45
N ALA A 79 -9.89 0.19 -0.40
CA ALA A 79 -9.05 -0.57 0.52
C ALA A 79 -8.05 -1.40 -0.26
N PHE A 80 -6.78 -1.34 0.14
CA PHE A 80 -5.72 -2.17 -0.43
C PHE A 80 -5.22 -3.11 0.63
N THR A 81 -4.97 -4.36 0.25
CA THR A 81 -4.35 -5.35 1.13
C THR A 81 -3.08 -5.85 0.45
N ILE A 82 -1.96 -5.66 1.11
CA ILE A 82 -0.66 -6.09 0.62
C ILE A 82 -0.12 -7.15 1.57
N SER A 83 0.24 -8.32 1.03
CA SER A 83 0.78 -9.40 1.83
C SER A 83 2.06 -9.97 1.21
N ASP A 84 3.00 -10.37 2.07
CA ASP A 84 4.21 -11.01 1.64
C ASP A 84 4.31 -12.42 2.25
N GLU A 85 5.33 -13.17 1.84
CA GLU A 85 5.55 -14.55 2.29
C GLU A 85 6.73 -14.64 3.25
N GLY A 86 7.17 -13.51 3.78
CA GLY A 86 8.30 -13.45 4.70
C GLY A 86 7.90 -13.77 6.14
N GLN A 87 8.78 -13.41 7.07
CA GLN A 87 8.56 -13.64 8.49
C GLN A 87 7.84 -12.50 9.20
N GLY A 88 7.57 -11.41 8.46
CA GLY A 88 6.98 -10.22 9.06
C GLY A 88 8.05 -9.31 9.64
N PHE A 89 7.60 -8.25 10.30
CA PHE A 89 8.50 -7.30 10.96
C PHE A 89 7.79 -6.67 12.15
N ASP A 90 8.57 -6.10 13.05
CA ASP A 90 8.04 -5.48 14.26
C ASP A 90 7.54 -4.06 13.95
N TYR A 91 6.31 -3.98 13.47
CA TYR A 91 5.71 -2.70 13.08
C TYR A 91 5.27 -1.85 14.27
N MET A 92 5.22 -2.45 15.47
CA MET A 92 4.79 -1.74 16.67
C MET A 92 5.92 -0.95 17.34
N ASN A 93 7.15 -1.36 17.12
CA ASN A 93 8.32 -0.76 17.75
C ASN A 93 9.27 -0.10 16.74
N LEU A 94 8.72 0.42 15.67
CA LEU A 94 9.53 1.09 14.66
C LEU A 94 10.08 2.40 15.20
N PRO A 95 11.33 2.75 14.84
CA PRO A 95 11.90 4.02 15.28
C PRO A 95 11.18 5.20 14.63
N ASP A 96 11.19 6.33 15.33
CA ASP A 96 10.63 7.58 14.80
C ASP A 96 11.48 8.05 13.62
N PRO A 97 10.93 8.10 12.40
CA PRO A 97 11.73 8.50 11.23
C PRO A 97 12.06 9.99 11.22
N THR A 98 11.41 10.79 12.06
CA THR A 98 11.71 12.22 12.16
C THR A 98 12.88 12.51 13.10
N ASP A 99 13.28 11.53 13.92
CA ASP A 99 14.46 11.66 14.76
C ASP A 99 15.71 11.58 13.88
N PRO A 100 16.67 12.52 13.98
CA PRO A 100 17.87 12.50 13.13
C PRO A 100 18.63 11.17 13.17
N VAL A 101 18.60 10.46 14.30
CA VAL A 101 19.26 9.16 14.43
C VAL A 101 18.62 8.11 13.53
N ASN A 102 17.36 8.29 13.15
CA ASN A 102 16.58 7.30 12.42
C ASN A 102 16.32 7.68 10.96
N LEU A 103 16.90 8.78 10.48
CA LEU A 103 16.60 9.28 9.12
C LEU A 103 16.94 8.30 8.01
N GLU A 104 17.90 7.41 8.26
CA GLU A 104 18.32 6.45 7.25
C GLU A 104 17.69 5.09 7.37
N LYS A 105 16.67 4.94 8.23
CA LYS A 105 15.98 3.67 8.41
C LYS A 105 14.71 3.64 7.55
N PRO A 106 14.82 3.06 6.33
CA PRO A 106 13.71 3.18 5.34
C PRO A 106 12.40 2.56 5.81
N THR A 107 12.46 1.46 6.55
CA THR A 107 11.26 0.77 7.01
C THR A 107 10.40 1.67 7.88
N GLY A 108 11.03 2.36 8.85
CA GLY A 108 10.29 3.30 9.71
C GLY A 108 9.70 4.44 8.92
N ARG A 109 10.46 4.95 7.94
CA ARG A 109 9.99 6.05 7.10
C ARG A 109 8.78 5.62 6.26
N GLY A 110 8.84 4.44 5.65
CA GLY A 110 7.74 3.94 4.83
C GLY A 110 6.47 3.77 5.62
N VAL A 111 6.55 3.17 6.81
CA VAL A 111 5.38 2.99 7.68
C VAL A 111 4.84 4.34 8.14
N PHE A 112 5.72 5.28 8.46
CA PHE A 112 5.30 6.64 8.83
C PHE A 112 4.49 7.29 7.70
N LEU A 113 4.96 7.19 6.46
CA LEU A 113 4.24 7.73 5.30
C LEU A 113 2.89 7.05 5.10
N MET A 114 2.84 5.73 5.26
CA MET A 114 1.57 5.00 5.14
C MET A 114 0.56 5.49 6.18
N LYS A 115 1.00 5.63 7.44
CA LYS A 115 0.13 6.09 8.52
C LYS A 115 -0.35 7.52 8.32
N HIS A 116 0.48 8.33 7.69
CA HIS A 116 0.18 9.75 7.47
C HIS A 116 -0.78 9.96 6.29
N LEU A 117 -0.67 9.14 5.25
CA LEU A 117 -1.40 9.34 4.00
C LEU A 117 -2.67 8.52 3.89
N ALA A 118 -2.74 7.36 4.55
CA ALA A 118 -3.95 6.55 4.57
C ALA A 118 -4.89 7.02 5.66
N ASP A 119 -6.18 6.90 5.44
CA ASP A 119 -7.18 7.22 6.47
C ASP A 119 -7.16 6.21 7.59
N GLN A 120 -6.82 4.96 7.29
CA GLN A 120 -6.67 3.92 8.28
C GLN A 120 -5.65 2.91 7.78
N ILE A 121 -4.87 2.35 8.71
CA ILE A 121 -3.90 1.30 8.39
C ILE A 121 -4.00 0.21 9.45
N ILE A 122 -4.04 -1.04 9.01
CA ILE A 122 -4.13 -2.20 9.90
C ILE A 122 -3.05 -3.20 9.51
N PHE A 123 -2.17 -3.53 10.45
CA PHE A 123 -1.19 -4.60 10.28
C PHE A 123 -1.71 -5.87 10.92
N SER A 124 -1.42 -7.02 10.30
CA SER A 124 -1.74 -8.33 10.85
C SER A 124 -0.68 -9.34 10.43
N GLU A 125 -0.80 -10.56 10.94
CA GLU A 125 0.12 -11.65 10.61
C GLU A 125 1.58 -11.27 10.85
N ASN A 126 1.87 -10.63 11.98
CA ASN A 126 3.22 -10.17 12.35
C ASN A 126 3.81 -9.19 11.34
N GLY A 127 2.98 -8.37 10.72
CA GLY A 127 3.41 -7.38 9.75
C GLY A 127 3.49 -7.87 8.32
N ARG A 128 3.19 -9.16 8.09
CA ARG A 128 3.17 -9.69 6.72
C ARG A 128 2.01 -9.22 5.89
N VAL A 129 0.96 -8.75 6.55
CA VAL A 129 -0.25 -8.24 5.90
C VAL A 129 -0.48 -6.82 6.36
N VAL A 130 -0.70 -5.92 5.42
CA VAL A 130 -1.09 -4.55 5.74
C VAL A 130 -2.32 -4.18 4.92
N GLU A 131 -3.30 -3.58 5.58
CA GLU A 131 -4.50 -3.06 4.94
C GLU A 131 -4.48 -1.54 5.03
N LEU A 132 -4.67 -0.89 3.90
CA LEU A 132 -4.67 0.56 3.77
C LEU A 132 -6.04 1.00 3.27
N TYR A 133 -6.66 1.93 3.99
CA TYR A 133 -8.00 2.45 3.67
C TYR A 133 -7.91 3.92 3.32
N PHE A 134 -8.53 4.29 2.20
CA PHE A 134 -8.57 5.66 1.71
C PHE A 134 -10.02 6.05 1.44
N LYS A 135 -10.49 7.09 2.11
CA LYS A 135 -11.83 7.60 1.87
C LYS A 135 -11.86 8.33 0.54
N THR A 136 -12.82 8.00 -0.29
CA THR A 136 -12.98 8.62 -1.61
C THR A 136 -14.14 9.61 -1.62
N SER A 137 -15.00 9.54 -0.64
CA SER A 137 -16.12 10.47 -0.48
C SER A 137 -15.58 11.90 -0.38
N GLY A 138 -15.95 12.76 -1.33
CA GLY A 138 -15.41 14.12 -1.41
C GLY A 138 -14.09 14.23 -2.15
N HIS A 139 -13.54 13.12 -2.63
CA HIS A 139 -12.28 13.09 -3.37
C HIS A 139 -12.45 12.64 -4.82
N ILE A 140 -13.67 12.47 -5.27
CA ILE A 140 -13.95 12.09 -6.64
C ILE A 140 -14.21 13.35 -7.46
N ALA A 141 -13.49 13.48 -8.56
CA ALA A 141 -13.65 14.62 -9.45
C ALA A 141 -14.99 14.54 -10.19
N GLU A 142 -15.62 15.67 -10.38
CA GLU A 142 -16.89 15.76 -11.09
C GLU A 142 -16.71 16.15 -12.54
#